data_d8b2aa3ff1a6550e738dae92ed48287c
#
_entry.id   d8b2aa3ff1a6550e738dae92ed48287c
#
_cell.length_a   1.000
_cell.length_b   1.000
_cell.length_c   1.000
_cell.angle_alpha   90.00
_cell.angle_beta   90.00
_cell.angle_gamma   90.00
#
_symmetry.space_group_name_H-M   'P 1'
#
loop_
_entity.id
_entity.type
_entity.pdbx_description
1 polymer ?
#
loop_
_entity_poly.entity_id
_entity_poly.type
_entity_poly.pdbx_seq_one_letter_code
_entity_poly.pdbx_strand_id
1 'polypeptide(L)'
;MQTRSQGSGNLLRYRDDIDRIQRELKEQQATSNLVVMANEAHANEWPGNIGVGDAPRNHHQRAGIVPPPIQNNNFKIKSGLISMIQGNKFHGLPMEDPLDHLDNFDRLCSLTKINGVSEDSFKLRLFPFSLGDKAHFWEKTLPVESIDTW
;
A
#
# COMPACT_ATOMS: atom_id res chain seq x y z
N MET A 1 -29.48 -33.61 56.42
CA MET A 1 -28.29 -32.92 55.88
C MET A 1 -27.95 -33.51 54.53
N GLN A 2 -28.36 -32.84 53.46
CA GLN A 2 -28.02 -33.19 52.11
C GLN A 2 -26.97 -32.25 51.57
N THR A 3 -25.78 -32.76 51.35
CA THR A 3 -24.68 -32.01 50.75
C THR A 3 -24.70 -32.10 49.25
N ARG A 4 -24.76 -30.96 48.60
CA ARG A 4 -24.64 -30.67 47.19
C ARG A 4 -23.33 -31.20 46.62
N SER A 5 -23.45 -32.09 45.63
CA SER A 5 -22.38 -32.37 44.67
C SER A 5 -22.95 -32.21 43.24
N GLN A 6 -23.02 -30.97 42.80
CA GLN A 6 -23.33 -30.66 41.39
C GLN A 6 -22.46 -29.47 40.94
N GLY A 7 -21.26 -29.76 40.51
CA GLY A 7 -20.36 -28.71 39.98
C GLY A 7 -19.27 -29.20 39.04
N SER A 8 -18.98 -30.50 38.99
CA SER A 8 -17.83 -31.01 38.26
C SER A 8 -18.14 -31.42 36.80
N GLY A 9 -19.39 -31.72 36.48
CA GLY A 9 -19.75 -32.20 35.11
C GLY A 9 -19.82 -31.11 34.04
N ASN A 10 -20.03 -29.87 34.46
CA ASN A 10 -20.21 -28.76 33.49
C ASN A 10 -18.87 -28.20 32.99
N LEU A 11 -17.84 -28.22 33.82
CA LEU A 11 -16.49 -27.76 33.47
C LEU A 11 -15.76 -28.73 32.52
N LEU A 12 -15.97 -30.02 32.64
CA LEU A 12 -15.40 -31.02 31.76
C LEU A 12 -16.02 -30.95 30.34
N ARG A 13 -17.35 -30.76 30.27
CA ARG A 13 -18.05 -30.58 28.99
C ARG A 13 -17.59 -29.34 28.21
N TYR A 14 -17.36 -28.23 28.95
CA TYR A 14 -16.90 -27.00 28.36
C TYR A 14 -15.46 -27.10 27.83
N ARG A 15 -14.63 -27.89 28.50
CA ARG A 15 -13.24 -28.15 28.09
C ARG A 15 -13.17 -28.97 26.82
N ASP A 16 -14.01 -30.01 26.71
CA ASP A 16 -14.10 -30.86 25.53
C ASP A 16 -14.59 -30.07 24.30
N ASP A 17 -15.51 -29.13 24.50
CA ASP A 17 -15.98 -28.24 23.43
C ASP A 17 -14.90 -27.28 22.94
N ILE A 18 -14.09 -26.72 23.83
CA ILE A 18 -12.94 -25.86 23.47
C ILE A 18 -11.91 -26.65 22.67
N ASP A 19 -11.55 -27.85 23.13
CA ASP A 19 -10.57 -28.71 22.45
C ASP A 19 -11.06 -29.16 21.06
N ARG A 20 -12.37 -29.31 20.90
CA ARG A 20 -12.98 -29.61 19.58
C ARG A 20 -12.89 -28.40 18.66
N ILE A 21 -13.27 -27.21 19.11
CA ILE A 21 -13.21 -25.97 18.32
C ILE A 21 -11.76 -25.65 17.93
N GLN A 22 -10.79 -25.87 18.82
CA GLN A 22 -9.38 -25.66 18.49
C GLN A 22 -8.86 -26.63 17.42
N ARG A 23 -9.33 -27.88 17.44
CA ARG A 23 -8.99 -28.85 16.38
C ARG A 23 -9.59 -28.46 15.03
N GLU A 24 -10.86 -28.06 15.00
CA GLU A 24 -11.54 -27.61 13.80
C GLU A 24 -10.88 -26.37 13.19
N LEU A 25 -10.47 -25.40 14.03
CA LEU A 25 -9.72 -24.22 13.57
C LEU A 25 -8.35 -24.56 13.00
N LYS A 26 -7.63 -25.51 13.59
CA LYS A 26 -6.34 -25.97 13.07
C LYS A 26 -6.49 -26.70 11.72
N GLU A 27 -7.53 -27.51 11.58
CA GLU A 27 -7.82 -28.19 10.32
C GLU A 27 -8.23 -27.22 9.22
N GLN A 28 -9.02 -26.19 9.54
CA GLN A 28 -9.37 -25.13 8.58
C GLN A 28 -8.14 -24.30 8.17
N GLN A 29 -7.23 -24.00 9.09
CA GLN A 29 -5.97 -23.32 8.75
C GLN A 29 -5.06 -24.21 7.89
N ALA A 30 -4.97 -25.48 8.17
CA ALA A 30 -4.18 -26.43 7.39
C ALA A 30 -4.72 -26.59 5.97
N THR A 31 -6.03 -26.70 5.79
CA THR A 31 -6.68 -26.77 4.48
C THR A 31 -6.55 -25.46 3.70
N SER A 32 -6.65 -24.31 4.37
CA SER A 32 -6.43 -23.00 3.76
C SER A 32 -4.98 -22.83 3.27
N ASN A 33 -3.99 -23.25 4.07
CA ASN A 33 -2.59 -23.22 3.66
C ASN A 33 -2.29 -24.21 2.51
N LEU A 34 -2.96 -25.36 2.48
CA LEU A 34 -2.82 -26.31 1.37
C LEU A 34 -3.39 -25.73 0.06
N VAL A 35 -4.52 -25.03 0.13
CA VAL A 35 -5.12 -24.36 -1.04
C VAL A 35 -4.22 -23.24 -1.54
N VAL A 36 -3.60 -22.47 -0.65
CA VAL A 36 -2.65 -21.40 -1.03
C VAL A 36 -1.41 -22.00 -1.70
N MET A 37 -0.83 -23.06 -1.13
CA MET A 37 0.32 -23.77 -1.74
C MET A 37 -0.03 -24.47 -3.07
N ALA A 38 -1.24 -25.01 -3.20
CA ALA A 38 -1.70 -25.59 -4.46
C ALA A 38 -1.90 -24.54 -5.56
N ASN A 39 -2.36 -23.33 -5.20
CA ASN A 39 -2.45 -22.22 -6.13
C ASN A 39 -1.08 -21.68 -6.55
N GLU A 40 -0.08 -21.68 -5.67
CA GLU A 40 1.29 -21.30 -6.02
C GLU A 40 1.98 -22.36 -6.92
N ALA A 41 1.67 -23.66 -6.72
CA ALA A 41 2.20 -24.73 -7.57
C ALA A 41 1.56 -24.73 -8.99
N HIS A 42 0.31 -24.29 -9.13
CA HIS A 42 -0.34 -24.13 -10.44
C HIS A 42 0.01 -22.84 -11.17
N ALA A 43 0.61 -21.87 -10.49
CA ALA A 43 1.05 -20.61 -11.12
C ALA A 43 2.23 -20.80 -12.10
N ASN A 44 2.90 -21.95 -12.09
CA ASN A 44 4.06 -22.24 -12.94
C ASN A 44 3.78 -23.13 -14.17
N GLU A 45 2.53 -23.63 -14.35
CA GLU A 45 2.16 -24.39 -15.54
C GLU A 45 0.96 -23.72 -16.24
N TRP A 46 1.25 -22.62 -16.92
CA TRP A 46 0.33 -22.06 -17.89
C TRP A 46 0.70 -22.57 -19.30
N PRO A 47 -0.02 -23.58 -19.86
CA PRO A 47 0.18 -24.01 -21.24
C PRO A 47 -0.67 -23.11 -22.13
N GLY A 48 -0.16 -21.99 -22.45
CA GLY A 48 -0.79 -21.07 -23.39
C GLY A 48 0.29 -20.17 -23.97
N ASN A 49 0.50 -20.31 -25.24
CA ASN A 49 1.24 -19.37 -26.05
C ASN A 49 0.50 -18.02 -25.99
N ILE A 50 0.64 -17.32 -24.83
CA ILE A 50 0.19 -15.96 -24.68
C ILE A 50 1.04 -15.16 -25.64
N GLY A 51 0.42 -14.56 -26.65
CA GLY A 51 1.11 -13.77 -27.65
C GLY A 51 2.03 -12.74 -26.98
N VAL A 52 3.09 -12.37 -27.67
CA VAL A 52 4.12 -11.43 -27.19
C VAL A 52 3.54 -10.09 -26.65
N GLY A 53 2.23 -9.86 -26.83
CA GLY A 53 1.50 -8.70 -26.32
C GLY A 53 0.95 -8.82 -24.89
N ASP A 54 0.92 -10.02 -24.29
CA ASP A 54 0.31 -10.28 -22.97
C ASP A 54 1.32 -10.41 -21.81
N ALA A 55 2.61 -10.11 -22.07
CA ALA A 55 3.58 -9.99 -20.98
C ALA A 55 3.11 -8.93 -19.98
N PRO A 56 3.16 -9.20 -18.65
CA PRO A 56 2.80 -8.21 -17.65
C PRO A 56 3.62 -6.95 -17.88
N ARG A 57 2.95 -5.90 -18.31
CA ARG A 57 3.59 -4.61 -18.57
C ARG A 57 4.14 -4.11 -17.25
N ASN A 58 5.44 -3.88 -17.19
CA ASN A 58 6.07 -3.25 -16.05
C ASN A 58 5.35 -1.94 -15.72
N HIS A 59 4.63 -1.90 -14.60
CA HIS A 59 3.93 -0.71 -14.14
C HIS A 59 4.86 0.49 -13.92
N HIS A 60 6.17 0.24 -13.76
CA HIS A 60 7.20 1.29 -13.67
C HIS A 60 7.36 2.15 -14.93
N GLN A 61 6.93 1.68 -16.10
CA GLN A 61 7.05 2.40 -17.36
C GLN A 61 5.87 3.35 -17.67
N ARG A 62 4.91 3.49 -16.76
CA ARG A 62 3.71 4.34 -16.95
C ARG A 62 3.65 5.56 -16.05
N ALA A 63 4.73 5.88 -15.35
CA ALA A 63 4.77 7.09 -14.54
C ALA A 63 4.96 8.31 -15.44
N GLY A 64 4.00 9.23 -15.41
CA GLY A 64 4.12 10.53 -16.08
C GLY A 64 5.14 11.43 -15.37
N ILE A 65 5.25 11.28 -14.05
CA ILE A 65 6.21 11.98 -13.20
C ILE A 65 7.37 11.04 -12.90
N VAL A 66 8.57 11.40 -13.35
CA VAL A 66 9.79 10.60 -13.16
C VAL A 66 10.82 11.44 -12.42
N PRO A 67 10.94 11.26 -11.09
CA PRO A 67 11.94 11.99 -10.32
C PRO A 67 13.37 11.64 -10.74
N PRO A 68 14.29 12.61 -10.79
CA PRO A 68 15.71 12.34 -11.03
C PRO A 68 16.29 11.30 -10.06
N PRO A 69 17.28 10.50 -10.48
CA PRO A 69 17.88 9.48 -9.64
C PRO A 69 18.62 10.08 -8.44
N ILE A 70 18.48 9.45 -7.28
CA ILE A 70 19.17 9.84 -6.05
C ILE A 70 20.40 8.97 -5.89
N GLN A 71 21.57 9.57 -5.76
CA GLN A 71 22.84 8.86 -5.56
C GLN A 71 23.07 8.40 -4.12
N ASN A 72 22.25 8.90 -3.18
CA ASN A 72 22.40 8.59 -1.75
C ASN A 72 21.48 7.43 -1.33
N ASN A 73 22.06 6.26 -1.05
CA ASN A 73 21.34 5.06 -0.63
C ASN A 73 20.68 5.17 0.77
N ASN A 74 20.98 6.21 1.55
CA ASN A 74 20.42 6.44 2.88
C ASN A 74 19.26 7.46 2.89
N PHE A 75 18.68 7.73 1.73
CA PHE A 75 17.55 8.63 1.61
C PHE A 75 16.31 8.04 2.30
N LYS A 76 15.82 8.71 3.34
CA LYS A 76 14.57 8.38 4.04
C LYS A 76 13.71 9.63 4.20
N ILE A 77 12.50 9.56 3.70
CA ILE A 77 11.48 10.60 3.94
C ILE A 77 10.85 10.35 5.31
N LYS A 78 10.76 11.40 6.13
CA LYS A 78 10.11 11.31 7.44
C LYS A 78 8.61 11.07 7.25
N SER A 79 8.05 10.07 7.95
CA SER A 79 6.63 9.74 7.89
C SER A 79 5.71 10.91 8.26
N GLY A 80 6.15 11.75 9.21
CA GLY A 80 5.42 12.96 9.57
C GLY A 80 5.21 13.94 8.41
N LEU A 81 6.22 14.11 7.53
CA LEU A 81 6.08 14.95 6.33
C LEU A 81 5.07 14.35 5.35
N ILE A 82 5.14 13.04 5.11
CA ILE A 82 4.17 12.34 4.26
C ILE A 82 2.76 12.51 4.82
N SER A 83 2.57 12.35 6.11
CA SER A 83 1.26 12.55 6.76
C SER A 83 0.72 13.97 6.62
N MET A 84 1.59 14.99 6.74
CA MET A 84 1.19 16.38 6.53
C MET A 84 0.78 16.64 5.08
N ILE A 85 1.53 16.11 4.11
CA ILE A 85 1.20 16.23 2.69
C ILE A 85 -0.14 15.52 2.39
N GLN A 86 -0.33 14.31 2.90
CA GLN A 86 -1.56 13.55 2.72
C GLN A 86 -2.78 14.18 3.41
N GLY A 87 -2.57 14.96 4.47
CA GLY A 87 -3.62 15.72 5.13
C GLY A 87 -4.07 16.97 4.35
N ASN A 88 -3.29 17.41 3.36
CA ASN A 88 -3.55 18.59 2.53
C ASN A 88 -3.58 18.23 1.03
N LYS A 89 -4.30 17.17 0.70
CA LYS A 89 -4.42 16.72 -0.70
C LYS A 89 -5.26 17.68 -1.54
N PHE A 90 -4.84 17.83 -2.80
CA PHE A 90 -5.62 18.44 -3.86
C PHE A 90 -6.48 17.37 -4.56
N HIS A 91 -7.77 17.55 -4.59
CA HIS A 91 -8.73 16.58 -5.14
C HIS A 91 -9.19 16.93 -6.57
N GLY A 92 -8.89 18.15 -7.04
CA GLY A 92 -9.34 18.66 -8.32
C GLY A 92 -10.82 19.05 -8.32
N LEU A 93 -11.29 19.56 -7.18
CA LEU A 93 -12.64 20.08 -7.04
C LEU A 93 -12.74 21.52 -7.58
N PRO A 94 -13.94 21.96 -8.04
CA PRO A 94 -14.10 23.31 -8.63
C PRO A 94 -13.79 24.48 -7.67
N MET A 95 -13.80 24.21 -6.35
CA MET A 95 -13.52 25.21 -5.33
C MET A 95 -12.08 25.21 -4.85
N GLU A 96 -11.25 24.29 -5.33
CA GLU A 96 -9.83 24.19 -4.98
C GLU A 96 -9.00 24.96 -6.00
N ASP A 97 -8.05 25.73 -5.48
CA ASP A 97 -7.08 26.44 -6.32
C ASP A 97 -5.79 25.59 -6.45
N PRO A 98 -5.41 25.18 -7.67
CA PRO A 98 -4.19 24.39 -7.86
C PRO A 98 -2.91 25.17 -7.52
N LEU A 99 -2.91 26.51 -7.67
CA LEU A 99 -1.74 27.34 -7.32
C LEU A 99 -1.55 27.42 -5.81
N ASP A 100 -2.63 27.61 -5.06
CA ASP A 100 -2.59 27.57 -3.59
C ASP A 100 -2.13 26.20 -3.07
N HIS A 101 -2.55 25.13 -3.72
CA HIS A 101 -2.07 23.78 -3.41
C HIS A 101 -0.55 23.65 -3.64
N LEU A 102 -0.02 24.13 -4.77
CA LEU A 102 1.41 24.07 -5.08
C LEU A 102 2.22 24.89 -4.08
N ASP A 103 1.79 26.11 -3.74
CA ASP A 103 2.45 26.95 -2.76
C ASP A 103 2.48 26.29 -1.36
N ASN A 104 1.39 25.65 -0.97
CA ASN A 104 1.31 24.92 0.29
C ASN A 104 2.21 23.68 0.30
N PHE A 105 2.23 22.95 -0.79
CA PHE A 105 3.11 21.80 -0.99
C PHE A 105 4.59 22.19 -0.92
N ASP A 106 4.99 23.26 -1.61
CA ASP A 106 6.34 23.79 -1.57
C ASP A 106 6.77 24.22 -0.17
N ARG A 107 5.86 24.86 0.57
CA ARG A 107 6.09 25.22 1.97
C ARG A 107 6.31 23.99 2.85
N LEU A 108 5.52 22.94 2.68
CA LEU A 108 5.69 21.68 3.41
C LEU A 108 7.03 21.00 3.07
N CYS A 109 7.41 20.97 1.80
CA CYS A 109 8.67 20.41 1.35
C CYS A 109 9.88 21.18 1.91
N SER A 110 9.78 22.52 2.06
CA SER A 110 10.84 23.38 2.60
C SER A 110 11.17 23.11 4.07
N LEU A 111 10.27 22.46 4.82
CA LEU A 111 10.50 22.08 6.22
C LEU A 111 11.57 20.98 6.38
N THR A 112 11.96 20.33 5.29
CA THR A 112 12.91 19.23 5.33
C THR A 112 13.97 19.41 4.25
N LYS A 113 15.23 19.60 4.66
CA LYS A 113 16.38 19.53 3.75
C LYS A 113 17.05 18.18 3.91
N ILE A 114 17.36 17.53 2.80
CA ILE A 114 18.05 16.24 2.78
C ILE A 114 19.34 16.42 2.01
N ASN A 115 20.46 16.18 2.67
CA ASN A 115 21.77 16.35 2.06
C ASN A 115 21.97 15.33 0.92
N GLY A 116 22.45 15.80 -0.22
CA GLY A 116 22.72 14.97 -1.39
C GLY A 116 21.48 14.59 -2.23
N VAL A 117 20.34 15.26 -2.01
CA VAL A 117 19.13 15.10 -2.81
C VAL A 117 18.78 16.45 -3.43
N SER A 118 18.57 16.48 -4.75
CA SER A 118 18.09 17.70 -5.42
C SER A 118 16.66 18.04 -4.99
N GLU A 119 16.32 19.30 -5.02
CA GLU A 119 14.98 19.76 -4.69
C GLU A 119 13.93 19.16 -5.62
N ASP A 120 14.19 19.10 -6.91
CA ASP A 120 13.32 18.47 -7.91
C ASP A 120 13.06 16.99 -7.60
N SER A 121 14.14 16.23 -7.35
CA SER A 121 14.04 14.82 -7.02
C SER A 121 13.22 14.59 -5.75
N PHE A 122 13.32 15.48 -4.77
CA PHE A 122 12.58 15.41 -3.52
C PHE A 122 11.10 15.73 -3.72
N LYS A 123 10.80 16.86 -4.37
CA LYS A 123 9.44 17.34 -4.63
C LYS A 123 8.67 16.37 -5.54
N LEU A 124 9.27 15.96 -6.65
CA LEU A 124 8.62 15.05 -7.60
C LEU A 124 8.30 13.67 -7.00
N ARG A 125 9.10 13.19 -6.04
CA ARG A 125 8.79 11.95 -5.31
C ARG A 125 7.64 12.08 -4.34
N LEU A 126 7.42 13.28 -3.78
CA LEU A 126 6.37 13.54 -2.81
C LEU A 126 5.07 14.00 -3.44
N PHE A 127 5.13 14.63 -4.61
CA PHE A 127 3.98 15.24 -5.25
C PHE A 127 2.80 14.26 -5.49
N PRO A 128 3.00 13.01 -5.94
CA PRO A 128 1.89 12.05 -6.10
C PRO A 128 1.12 11.79 -4.80
N PHE A 129 1.75 11.90 -3.63
CA PHE A 129 1.09 11.74 -2.33
C PHE A 129 0.21 12.94 -1.96
N SER A 130 0.42 14.09 -2.57
CA SER A 130 -0.39 15.30 -2.38
C SER A 130 -1.64 15.35 -3.24
N LEU A 131 -1.84 14.40 -4.13
CA LEU A 131 -2.98 14.32 -5.03
C LEU A 131 -4.02 13.31 -4.52
N GLY A 132 -5.29 13.66 -4.68
CA GLY A 132 -6.43 12.82 -4.35
C GLY A 132 -7.44 12.78 -5.50
N ASP A 133 -8.37 11.86 -5.47
CA ASP A 133 -9.52 11.73 -6.36
C ASP A 133 -9.22 12.04 -7.85
N LYS A 134 -9.81 13.09 -8.39
CA LYS A 134 -9.66 13.49 -9.79
C LYS A 134 -8.25 13.91 -10.15
N ALA A 135 -7.54 14.59 -9.24
CA ALA A 135 -6.16 14.99 -9.45
C ALA A 135 -5.21 13.79 -9.52
N HIS A 136 -5.42 12.77 -8.68
CA HIS A 136 -4.66 11.53 -8.76
C HIS A 136 -4.96 10.77 -10.06
N PHE A 137 -6.22 10.78 -10.51
CA PHE A 137 -6.57 10.19 -11.81
C PHE A 137 -5.90 10.93 -12.97
N TRP A 138 -5.89 12.27 -12.92
CA TRP A 138 -5.17 13.09 -13.91
C TRP A 138 -3.69 12.75 -13.97
N GLU A 139 -3.01 12.61 -12.85
CA GLU A 139 -1.59 12.21 -12.79
C GLU A 139 -1.33 10.92 -13.56
N LYS A 140 -2.23 9.94 -13.45
CA LYS A 140 -2.14 8.66 -14.19
C LYS A 140 -2.39 8.76 -15.69
N THR A 141 -3.02 9.84 -16.16
CA THR A 141 -3.25 10.09 -17.60
C THR A 141 -2.09 10.82 -18.26
N LEU A 142 -1.11 11.30 -17.49
CA LEU A 142 0.07 11.97 -18.04
C LEU A 142 0.85 11.04 -18.99
N PRO A 143 1.40 11.58 -20.08
CA PRO A 143 2.34 10.84 -20.90
C PRO A 143 3.53 10.33 -20.08
N VAL A 144 4.09 9.20 -20.48
CA VAL A 144 5.26 8.62 -19.80
C VAL A 144 6.41 9.63 -19.85
N GLU A 145 7.09 9.82 -18.70
CA GLU A 145 8.26 10.71 -18.57
C GLU A 145 7.99 12.17 -19.00
N SER A 146 6.76 12.65 -18.85
CA SER A 146 6.39 14.01 -19.24
C SER A 146 6.85 15.08 -18.26
N ILE A 147 7.09 14.72 -17.00
CA ILE A 147 7.51 15.62 -15.91
C ILE A 147 8.72 15.00 -15.20
N ASP A 148 9.89 15.59 -15.38
CA ASP A 148 11.17 15.17 -14.79
C ASP A 148 11.85 16.27 -13.95
N THR A 149 11.32 17.50 -14.00
CA THR A 149 11.76 18.69 -13.24
C THR A 149 10.57 19.34 -12.56
N TRP A 150 10.85 20.04 -11.44
CA TRP A 150 9.85 20.81 -10.66
C TRP A 150 9.67 22.22 -11.19
#